data_2f60e567730276071550cce564b7c633
#
_entry.id   2f60e567730276071550cce564b7c633
#
_cell.length_a   1.000
_cell.length_b   1.000
_cell.length_c   1.000
_cell.angle_alpha   90.00
_cell.angle_beta   90.00
_cell.angle_gamma   90.00
#
_symmetry.space_group_name_H-M   'P 1'
#
loop_
_entity.id
_entity.type
_entity.pdbx_description
1 polymer ?
#
loop_
_entity_poly.entity_id
_entity_poly.type
_entity_poly.pdbx_seq_one_letter_code
_entity_poly.pdbx_strand_id
1 'polypeptide(L)'
;KKYALHPHDLLLIMNFLRSSQSLQSSVTWMPICLPKVSSRSFLYAFVDFVAPEVCLMLISSSQEPETFYALSQSRDRIVERLEADGLMESLVEHGENDFAVRELGLPGLRHFIYKNHTTRQFSSPRFDPPFNTAKERKRLLRQYAELHFAMEKSKHRIVYRQSESEGILVWQRSEFTLCAAFSPLIQRPEAVDLANRVKNWLKAEEQNLFILSSPVWAK
;
A
#
# COMPACT_ATOMS: atom_id res chain seq x y z
N LYS A 1 -8.06 3.63 6.24
CA LYS A 1 -7.86 4.61 5.15
C LYS A 1 -9.19 5.29 4.84
N LYS A 2 -9.21 6.63 4.82
CA LYS A 2 -10.38 7.43 4.41
C LYS A 2 -10.11 8.04 3.04
N TYR A 3 -11.03 7.91 2.11
CA TYR A 3 -10.90 8.43 0.74
C TYR A 3 -12.28 8.79 0.16
N ALA A 4 -12.27 9.78 -0.72
CA ALA A 4 -13.45 10.32 -1.39
C ALA A 4 -13.45 10.05 -2.90
N LEU A 5 -12.32 9.65 -3.47
CA LEU A 5 -12.18 9.33 -4.88
C LEU A 5 -12.50 7.86 -5.15
N HIS A 6 -12.88 7.56 -6.37
CA HIS A 6 -13.00 6.18 -6.82
C HIS A 6 -11.63 5.46 -6.70
N PRO A 7 -11.56 4.20 -6.25
CA PRO A 7 -10.30 3.48 -6.06
C PRO A 7 -9.38 3.49 -7.28
N HIS A 8 -9.91 3.37 -8.49
CA HIS A 8 -9.12 3.42 -9.72
C HIS A 8 -8.45 4.77 -9.93
N ASP A 9 -9.19 5.87 -9.72
CA ASP A 9 -8.64 7.23 -9.86
C ASP A 9 -7.60 7.51 -8.78
N LEU A 10 -7.85 7.06 -7.54
CA LEU A 10 -6.89 7.17 -6.44
C LEU A 10 -5.60 6.40 -6.75
N LEU A 11 -5.70 5.18 -7.28
CA LEU A 11 -4.52 4.40 -7.69
C LEU A 11 -3.74 5.05 -8.83
N LEU A 12 -4.43 5.67 -9.80
CA LEU A 12 -3.78 6.45 -10.86
C LEU A 12 -2.97 7.62 -10.28
N ILE A 13 -3.57 8.39 -9.37
CA ILE A 13 -2.90 9.50 -8.68
C ILE A 13 -1.68 8.99 -7.90
N MET A 14 -1.83 7.95 -7.08
CA MET A 14 -0.73 7.41 -6.27
C MET A 14 0.43 6.93 -7.15
N ASN A 15 0.16 6.22 -8.23
CA ASN A 15 1.18 5.76 -9.16
C ASN A 15 1.88 6.94 -9.86
N PHE A 16 1.12 7.94 -10.28
CA PHE A 16 1.65 9.15 -10.90
C PHE A 16 2.59 9.91 -9.95
N LEU A 17 2.17 10.18 -8.73
CA LEU A 17 2.98 10.88 -7.71
C LEU A 17 4.28 10.12 -7.41
N ARG A 18 4.23 8.79 -7.32
CA ARG A 18 5.42 7.96 -7.06
C ARG A 18 6.38 7.88 -8.25
N SER A 19 5.88 7.97 -9.47
CA SER A 19 6.71 7.86 -10.69
C SER A 19 7.41 9.17 -11.08
N SER A 20 6.97 10.31 -10.55
CA SER A 20 7.41 11.63 -11.00
C SER A 20 8.27 12.32 -9.94
N GLN A 21 9.59 12.09 -10.00
CA GLN A 21 10.53 12.76 -9.09
C GLN A 21 10.50 14.29 -9.18
N SER A 22 10.18 14.84 -10.36
CA SER A 22 10.07 16.30 -10.54
C SER A 22 8.99 16.95 -9.69
N LEU A 23 7.94 16.22 -9.33
CA LEU A 23 6.88 16.73 -8.46
C LEU A 23 7.32 16.91 -7.00
N GLN A 24 8.39 16.23 -6.59
CA GLN A 24 8.92 16.31 -5.22
C GLN A 24 9.75 17.56 -4.97
N SER A 25 10.18 18.27 -6.03
CA SER A 25 11.11 19.39 -5.91
C SER A 25 10.43 20.77 -5.90
N SER A 26 9.18 20.88 -6.32
CA SER A 26 8.46 22.15 -6.40
C SER A 26 6.95 21.97 -6.44
N VAL A 27 6.23 23.01 -5.96
CA VAL A 27 4.77 23.10 -6.13
C VAL A 27 4.42 23.04 -7.60
N THR A 28 3.46 22.18 -7.95
CA THR A 28 3.03 21.97 -9.32
C THR A 28 1.53 22.19 -9.47
N TRP A 29 1.12 22.93 -10.50
CA TRP A 29 -0.26 23.11 -10.92
C TRP A 29 -0.43 22.53 -12.31
N MET A 30 -1.28 21.51 -12.47
CA MET A 30 -1.37 20.76 -13.71
C MET A 30 -2.76 20.18 -13.96
N PRO A 31 -3.16 20.03 -15.23
CA PRO A 31 -4.37 19.29 -15.56
C PRO A 31 -4.19 17.80 -15.28
N ILE A 32 -5.23 17.16 -14.72
CA ILE A 32 -5.30 15.73 -14.49
C ILE A 32 -6.60 15.17 -15.04
N CYS A 33 -6.57 13.92 -15.48
CA CYS A 33 -7.75 13.20 -15.89
C CYS A 33 -8.08 12.13 -14.85
N LEU A 34 -9.28 12.22 -14.26
CA LEU A 34 -9.82 11.24 -13.32
C LEU A 34 -11.10 10.66 -13.92
N PRO A 35 -11.03 9.55 -14.68
CA PRO A 35 -12.12 9.06 -15.51
C PRO A 35 -13.39 8.69 -14.74
N LYS A 36 -13.27 8.37 -13.45
CA LYS A 36 -14.41 8.01 -12.59
C LYS A 36 -15.05 9.23 -11.90
N VAL A 37 -14.33 10.35 -11.82
CA VAL A 37 -14.88 11.64 -11.36
C VAL A 37 -15.49 12.39 -12.55
N SER A 38 -14.75 12.53 -13.64
CA SER A 38 -15.21 13.19 -14.88
C SER A 38 -14.59 12.51 -16.08
N SER A 39 -15.45 12.02 -16.99
CA SER A 39 -15.01 11.40 -18.24
C SER A 39 -14.90 12.41 -19.40
N ARG A 40 -15.35 13.67 -19.19
CA ARG A 40 -15.49 14.68 -20.25
C ARG A 40 -14.66 15.93 -20.05
N SER A 41 -14.15 16.17 -18.84
CA SER A 41 -13.41 17.38 -18.52
C SER A 41 -12.16 17.05 -17.71
N PHE A 42 -11.12 17.85 -17.91
CA PHE A 42 -9.94 17.84 -17.05
C PHE A 42 -10.27 18.49 -15.70
N LEU A 43 -9.62 17.97 -14.69
CA LEU A 43 -9.50 18.61 -13.39
C LEU A 43 -8.09 19.18 -13.26
N TYR A 44 -7.88 20.08 -12.31
CA TYR A 44 -6.59 20.70 -12.08
C TYR A 44 -6.11 20.31 -10.70
N ALA A 45 -4.90 19.79 -10.61
CA ALA A 45 -4.27 19.38 -9.38
C ALA A 45 -3.19 20.36 -8.96
N PHE A 46 -3.31 20.88 -7.75
CA PHE A 46 -2.25 21.53 -7.03
C PHE A 46 -1.55 20.46 -6.20
N VAL A 47 -0.26 20.24 -6.44
CA VAL A 47 0.53 19.17 -5.85
C VAL A 47 1.73 19.80 -5.13
N ASP A 48 1.88 19.48 -3.85
CA ASP A 48 3.01 19.91 -3.05
C ASP A 48 3.45 18.80 -2.07
N PHE A 49 4.73 18.54 -2.01
CA PHE A 49 5.32 17.65 -1.00
C PHE A 49 5.71 18.48 0.21
N VAL A 50 4.82 18.52 1.19
CA VAL A 50 4.96 19.36 2.41
C VAL A 50 5.98 18.80 3.40
N ALA A 51 6.30 17.51 3.28
CA ALA A 51 7.38 16.83 3.98
C ALA A 51 7.85 15.61 3.16
N PRO A 52 8.99 14.97 3.48
CA PRO A 52 9.39 13.72 2.85
C PRO A 52 8.25 12.71 2.90
N GLU A 53 7.92 12.08 1.76
CA GLU A 53 6.83 11.10 1.60
C GLU A 53 5.41 11.61 1.92
N VAL A 54 5.22 12.90 2.31
CA VAL A 54 3.91 13.50 2.59
C VAL A 54 3.53 14.46 1.48
N CYS A 55 2.60 14.06 0.64
CA CYS A 55 2.09 14.84 -0.48
C CYS A 55 0.71 15.41 -0.18
N LEU A 56 0.57 16.74 -0.28
CA LEU A 56 -0.72 17.42 -0.31
C LEU A 56 -1.16 17.63 -1.75
N MET A 57 -2.31 17.07 -2.13
CA MET A 57 -2.92 17.31 -3.42
C MET A 57 -4.30 17.93 -3.25
N LEU A 58 -4.49 19.12 -3.81
CA LEU A 58 -5.77 19.82 -3.87
C LEU A 58 -6.30 19.78 -5.32
N ILE A 59 -7.56 19.43 -5.50
CA ILE A 59 -8.15 19.23 -6.83
C ILE A 59 -9.27 20.25 -7.05
N SER A 60 -9.23 20.93 -8.20
CA SER A 60 -10.23 21.89 -8.63
C SER A 60 -10.75 21.57 -10.03
N SER A 61 -11.96 22.02 -10.34
CA SER A 61 -12.51 22.02 -11.69
C SER A 61 -12.19 23.31 -12.47
N SER A 62 -11.70 24.34 -11.79
CA SER A 62 -11.32 25.62 -12.41
C SER A 62 -9.86 25.61 -12.84
N GLN A 63 -9.57 26.23 -13.98
CA GLN A 63 -8.22 26.47 -14.52
C GLN A 63 -7.73 27.90 -14.29
N GLU A 64 -8.57 28.75 -13.66
CA GLU A 64 -8.28 30.17 -13.50
C GLU A 64 -7.04 30.40 -12.60
N PRO A 65 -6.17 31.38 -12.93
CA PRO A 65 -4.97 31.65 -12.12
C PRO A 65 -5.29 31.99 -10.67
N GLU A 66 -6.42 32.63 -10.40
CA GLU A 66 -6.89 32.97 -9.06
C GLU A 66 -7.12 31.72 -8.22
N THR A 67 -7.51 30.62 -8.85
CA THR A 67 -7.67 29.32 -8.18
C THR A 67 -6.34 28.80 -7.65
N PHE A 68 -5.26 28.95 -8.41
CA PHE A 68 -3.91 28.55 -7.94
C PHE A 68 -3.54 29.31 -6.65
N TYR A 69 -3.73 30.64 -6.63
CA TYR A 69 -3.42 31.44 -5.44
C TYR A 69 -4.30 31.07 -4.23
N ALA A 70 -5.58 30.83 -4.45
CA ALA A 70 -6.50 30.39 -3.40
C ALA A 70 -6.12 29.02 -2.83
N LEU A 71 -5.69 28.09 -3.69
CA LEU A 71 -5.21 26.77 -3.28
C LEU A 71 -3.86 26.86 -2.54
N SER A 72 -2.95 27.75 -2.98
CA SER A 72 -1.70 28.03 -2.28
C SER A 72 -1.95 28.52 -0.86
N GLN A 73 -2.84 29.50 -0.67
CA GLN A 73 -3.23 29.97 0.66
C GLN A 73 -3.90 28.87 1.50
N SER A 74 -4.68 28.02 0.86
CA SER A 74 -5.30 26.88 1.56
C SER A 74 -4.26 25.85 2.01
N ARG A 75 -3.26 25.59 1.16
CA ARG A 75 -2.10 24.75 1.50
C ARG A 75 -1.37 25.31 2.72
N ASP A 76 -1.06 26.60 2.74
CA ASP A 76 -0.34 27.24 3.86
C ASP A 76 -1.12 27.07 5.17
N ARG A 77 -2.42 27.35 5.17
CA ARG A 77 -3.29 27.16 6.33
C ARG A 77 -3.38 25.69 6.81
N ILE A 78 -3.37 24.72 5.85
CA ILE A 78 -3.39 23.30 6.19
C ILE A 78 -2.07 22.91 6.86
N VAL A 79 -0.93 23.33 6.29
CA VAL A 79 0.40 23.02 6.83
C VAL A 79 0.58 23.63 8.22
N GLU A 80 0.29 24.93 8.38
CA GLU A 80 0.34 25.63 9.67
C GLU A 80 -0.51 24.90 10.73
N ARG A 81 -1.69 24.43 10.35
CA ARG A 81 -2.55 23.67 11.27
C ARG A 81 -1.98 22.32 11.64
N LEU A 82 -1.43 21.58 10.68
CA LEU A 82 -0.80 20.28 10.91
C LEU A 82 0.43 20.40 11.82
N GLU A 83 1.22 21.47 11.65
CA GLU A 83 2.37 21.77 12.49
C GLU A 83 1.94 22.18 13.90
N ALA A 84 0.97 23.10 14.02
CA ALA A 84 0.46 23.56 15.31
C ALA A 84 -0.15 22.43 16.15
N ASP A 85 -0.82 21.48 15.50
CA ASP A 85 -1.43 20.32 16.16
C ASP A 85 -0.41 19.17 16.38
N GLY A 86 0.88 19.31 15.97
CA GLY A 86 1.93 18.27 16.05
C GLY A 86 1.67 17.04 15.18
N LEU A 87 0.79 17.17 14.18
CA LEU A 87 0.40 16.05 13.33
C LEU A 87 1.38 15.79 12.18
N MET A 88 2.22 16.75 11.82
CA MET A 88 3.17 16.60 10.71
C MET A 88 4.19 15.50 10.99
N GLU A 89 4.77 15.48 12.19
CA GLU A 89 5.70 14.43 12.62
C GLU A 89 5.05 13.04 12.59
N SER A 90 3.81 12.95 13.11
CA SER A 90 3.03 11.71 13.06
C SER A 90 2.77 11.22 11.64
N LEU A 91 2.49 12.12 10.68
CA LEU A 91 2.29 11.78 9.27
C LEU A 91 3.56 11.21 8.64
N VAL A 92 4.72 11.81 8.92
CA VAL A 92 6.03 11.34 8.43
C VAL A 92 6.35 9.97 9.00
N GLU A 93 6.24 9.80 10.33
CA GLU A 93 6.49 8.52 10.99
C GLU A 93 5.59 7.39 10.49
N HIS A 94 4.29 7.67 10.29
CA HIS A 94 3.34 6.67 9.79
C HIS A 94 3.47 6.41 8.27
N GLY A 95 4.05 7.33 7.52
CA GLY A 95 4.39 7.13 6.11
C GLY A 95 5.47 6.07 5.91
N GLU A 96 6.40 5.97 6.84
CA GLU A 96 7.48 4.97 6.84
C GLU A 96 7.11 3.67 7.59
N ASN A 97 6.14 3.71 8.49
CA ASN A 97 5.80 2.60 9.38
C ASN A 97 4.59 1.82 8.87
N ASP A 98 4.85 0.86 8.01
CA ASP A 98 3.97 -0.28 7.84
C ASP A 98 3.91 -1.07 9.17
N PHE A 99 2.78 -1.76 9.41
CA PHE A 99 2.62 -2.62 10.58
C PHE A 99 3.70 -3.71 10.66
N ALA A 100 4.03 -4.14 11.87
CA ALA A 100 4.99 -5.21 12.09
C ALA A 100 4.30 -6.59 12.18
N VAL A 101 5.01 -7.64 11.78
CA VAL A 101 4.51 -9.03 11.92
C VAL A 101 4.12 -9.37 13.35
N ARG A 102 4.84 -8.84 14.34
CA ARG A 102 4.58 -9.08 15.77
C ARG A 102 3.19 -8.62 16.23
N GLU A 103 2.60 -7.64 15.54
CA GLU A 103 1.27 -7.12 15.86
C GLU A 103 0.15 -8.14 15.58
N LEU A 104 0.42 -9.13 14.71
CA LEU A 104 -0.51 -10.22 14.46
C LEU A 104 -0.54 -11.26 15.60
N GLY A 105 0.44 -11.27 16.50
CA GLY A 105 0.54 -12.26 17.57
C GLY A 105 0.65 -13.71 17.07
N LEU A 106 1.35 -13.93 15.95
CA LEU A 106 1.52 -15.24 15.31
C LEU A 106 2.98 -15.71 15.44
N PRO A 107 3.32 -16.49 16.49
CA PRO A 107 4.67 -17.00 16.69
C PRO A 107 5.14 -17.82 15.48
N GLY A 108 6.39 -17.64 15.08
CA GLY A 108 6.97 -18.35 13.93
C GLY A 108 6.71 -17.71 12.57
N LEU A 109 5.72 -16.83 12.41
CA LEU A 109 5.57 -16.00 11.22
C LEU A 109 6.66 -14.92 11.21
N ARG A 110 7.36 -14.75 10.07
CA ARG A 110 8.44 -13.75 9.92
C ARG A 110 8.10 -12.63 8.95
N HIS A 111 7.35 -12.94 7.90
CA HIS A 111 6.94 -11.97 6.88
C HIS A 111 5.83 -12.56 6.01
N PHE A 112 5.04 -11.70 5.36
CA PHE A 112 4.12 -12.13 4.32
C PHE A 112 3.87 -11.03 3.29
N ILE A 113 3.37 -11.42 2.12
CA ILE A 113 2.80 -10.52 1.12
C ILE A 113 1.43 -11.10 0.75
N TYR A 114 0.40 -10.29 0.91
CA TYR A 114 -0.96 -10.61 0.49
C TYR A 114 -1.37 -9.71 -0.66
N LYS A 115 -1.76 -10.31 -1.79
CA LYS A 115 -2.29 -9.61 -2.95
C LYS A 115 -3.76 -9.93 -3.10
N ASN A 116 -4.61 -8.89 -3.05
CA ASN A 116 -6.03 -8.99 -3.40
C ASN A 116 -6.19 -8.85 -4.92
N HIS A 117 -6.75 -9.84 -5.58
CA HIS A 117 -6.89 -9.85 -7.05
C HIS A 117 -8.04 -8.97 -7.52
N THR A 118 -9.08 -8.81 -6.71
CA THR A 118 -10.25 -7.97 -7.03
C THR A 118 -9.88 -6.50 -7.05
N THR A 119 -9.20 -6.03 -6.01
CA THR A 119 -8.79 -4.61 -5.90
C THR A 119 -7.42 -4.34 -6.52
N ARG A 120 -6.67 -5.40 -6.91
CA ARG A 120 -5.30 -5.34 -7.43
C ARG A 120 -4.32 -4.63 -6.49
N GLN A 121 -4.62 -4.64 -5.21
CA GLN A 121 -3.77 -4.08 -4.16
C GLN A 121 -3.03 -5.18 -3.43
N PHE A 122 -1.93 -4.84 -2.80
CA PHE A 122 -1.22 -5.74 -1.91
C PHE A 122 -0.96 -5.09 -0.56
N SER A 123 -0.75 -5.92 0.45
CA SER A 123 -0.33 -5.52 1.78
C SER A 123 0.78 -6.43 2.26
N SER A 124 1.77 -5.86 2.91
CA SER A 124 2.85 -6.60 3.58
C SER A 124 3.25 -5.85 4.85
N PRO A 125 3.72 -6.55 5.88
CA PRO A 125 4.35 -5.89 7.03
C PRO A 125 5.70 -5.31 6.61
N ARG A 126 6.26 -4.45 7.46
CA ARG A 126 7.64 -4.01 7.32
C ARG A 126 8.60 -5.20 7.43
N PHE A 127 9.78 -5.02 6.82
CA PHE A 127 10.83 -6.05 6.87
C PHE A 127 11.60 -5.95 8.19
N ASP A 128 11.19 -6.74 9.17
CA ASP A 128 11.92 -6.94 10.44
C ASP A 128 13.01 -8.01 10.28
N PRO A 129 13.98 -8.13 11.23
CA PRO A 129 14.96 -9.20 11.19
C PRO A 129 14.30 -10.59 11.07
N PRO A 130 14.85 -11.50 10.25
CA PRO A 130 16.16 -11.44 9.58
C PRO A 130 16.18 -10.74 8.24
N PHE A 131 15.11 -10.08 7.78
CA PHE A 131 14.97 -9.49 6.44
C PHE A 131 15.19 -7.98 6.40
N ASN A 132 15.84 -7.40 7.40
CA ASN A 132 16.05 -5.95 7.53
C ASN A 132 17.11 -5.38 6.57
N THR A 133 17.96 -6.21 5.93
CA THR A 133 18.93 -5.76 4.93
C THR A 133 18.40 -5.89 3.50
N ALA A 134 18.89 -5.04 2.60
CA ALA A 134 18.51 -5.09 1.19
C ALA A 134 18.81 -6.45 0.54
N LYS A 135 19.92 -7.11 0.95
CA LYS A 135 20.30 -8.44 0.48
C LYS A 135 19.28 -9.50 0.90
N GLU A 136 18.90 -9.52 2.18
CA GLU A 136 17.95 -10.49 2.70
C GLU A 136 16.53 -10.27 2.17
N ARG A 137 16.11 -9.01 2.02
CA ARG A 137 14.85 -8.66 1.34
C ARG A 137 14.80 -9.19 -0.10
N LYS A 138 15.87 -8.95 -0.87
CA LYS A 138 15.99 -9.47 -2.24
C LYS A 138 15.93 -11.01 -2.27
N ARG A 139 16.61 -11.67 -1.34
CA ARG A 139 16.62 -13.13 -1.22
C ARG A 139 15.21 -13.66 -0.95
N LEU A 140 14.51 -13.09 0.04
CA LEU A 140 13.14 -13.48 0.39
C LEU A 140 12.17 -13.30 -0.80
N LEU A 141 12.21 -12.13 -1.43
CA LEU A 141 11.32 -11.83 -2.57
C LEU A 141 11.57 -12.78 -3.75
N ARG A 142 12.84 -13.17 -3.99
CA ARG A 142 13.19 -14.19 -5.00
C ARG A 142 12.59 -15.54 -4.64
N GLN A 143 12.68 -15.98 -3.39
CA GLN A 143 12.09 -17.26 -2.95
C GLN A 143 10.56 -17.27 -3.12
N TYR A 144 9.88 -16.15 -2.81
CA TYR A 144 8.45 -16.00 -3.08
C TYR A 144 8.13 -16.15 -4.56
N ALA A 145 8.89 -15.46 -5.42
CA ALA A 145 8.69 -15.51 -6.87
C ALA A 145 8.94 -16.92 -7.43
N GLU A 146 10.03 -17.58 -7.02
CA GLU A 146 10.37 -18.94 -7.46
C GLU A 146 9.29 -19.95 -7.08
N LEU A 147 8.79 -19.88 -5.82
CA LEU A 147 7.77 -20.79 -5.36
C LEU A 147 6.41 -20.52 -6.00
N HIS A 148 6.08 -19.24 -6.22
CA HIS A 148 4.87 -18.83 -6.95
C HIS A 148 4.90 -19.34 -8.39
N PHE A 149 6.01 -19.17 -9.11
CA PHE A 149 6.18 -19.66 -10.46
C PHE A 149 6.11 -21.21 -10.55
N ALA A 150 6.72 -21.90 -9.58
CA ALA A 150 6.61 -23.35 -9.49
C ALA A 150 5.16 -23.82 -9.27
N MET A 151 4.39 -23.07 -8.47
CA MET A 151 2.98 -23.34 -8.20
C MET A 151 2.10 -23.12 -9.44
N GLU A 152 2.35 -22.07 -10.24
CA GLU A 152 1.61 -21.82 -11.49
C GLU A 152 1.68 -22.98 -12.48
N LYS A 153 2.81 -23.70 -12.48
CA LYS A 153 3.01 -24.91 -13.29
C LYS A 153 2.37 -26.16 -12.70
N SER A 154 1.95 -26.10 -11.45
CA SER A 154 1.33 -27.23 -10.73
C SER A 154 -0.17 -27.01 -10.58
N LYS A 155 -0.92 -28.10 -10.36
CA LYS A 155 -2.36 -28.02 -10.04
C LYS A 155 -2.62 -27.69 -8.57
N HIS A 156 -1.56 -27.47 -7.78
CA HIS A 156 -1.68 -27.23 -6.34
C HIS A 156 -2.01 -25.77 -6.06
N ARG A 157 -2.92 -25.55 -5.12
CA ARG A 157 -3.31 -24.20 -4.68
C ARG A 157 -2.53 -23.70 -3.46
N ILE A 158 -1.83 -24.61 -2.77
CA ILE A 158 -0.97 -24.33 -1.63
C ILE A 158 0.30 -25.16 -1.81
N VAL A 159 1.44 -24.47 -1.80
CA VAL A 159 2.77 -25.09 -1.86
C VAL A 159 3.58 -24.58 -0.66
N TYR A 160 4.30 -25.46 -0.03
CA TYR A 160 5.21 -25.17 1.08
C TYR A 160 6.58 -25.76 0.77
N ARG A 161 7.62 -24.96 0.96
CA ARG A 161 9.03 -25.36 0.85
C ARG A 161 9.74 -24.99 2.13
N GLN A 162 10.44 -25.94 2.73
CA GLN A 162 11.27 -25.72 3.91
C GLN A 162 12.74 -25.69 3.51
N SER A 163 13.50 -24.80 4.11
CA SER A 163 14.96 -24.71 4.02
C SER A 163 15.56 -24.60 5.40
N GLU A 164 16.88 -24.59 5.51
CA GLU A 164 17.58 -24.39 6.79
C GLU A 164 17.32 -23.03 7.41
N SER A 165 17.04 -22.01 6.59
CA SER A 165 16.87 -20.62 7.06
C SER A 165 15.40 -20.27 7.30
N GLU A 166 14.47 -20.75 6.50
CA GLU A 166 13.03 -20.46 6.60
C GLU A 166 12.14 -21.48 5.89
N GLY A 167 10.88 -21.53 6.34
CA GLY A 167 9.80 -22.13 5.57
C GLY A 167 9.08 -21.10 4.71
N ILE A 168 8.83 -21.39 3.44
CA ILE A 168 8.10 -20.50 2.51
C ILE A 168 6.82 -21.19 2.08
N LEU A 169 5.69 -20.49 2.24
CA LEU A 169 4.39 -20.93 1.77
C LEU A 169 3.84 -19.95 0.73
N VAL A 170 3.29 -20.50 -0.35
CA VAL A 170 2.49 -19.74 -1.30
C VAL A 170 1.11 -20.38 -1.40
N TRP A 171 0.10 -19.56 -1.22
CA TRP A 171 -1.31 -19.94 -1.30
C TRP A 171 -2.03 -19.05 -2.31
N GLN A 172 -2.57 -19.65 -3.35
CA GLN A 172 -3.30 -18.94 -4.41
C GLN A 172 -4.76 -19.38 -4.46
N ARG A 173 -5.62 -18.40 -4.60
CA ARG A 173 -7.07 -18.53 -4.87
C ARG A 173 -7.47 -17.55 -5.96
N SER A 174 -8.72 -17.65 -6.45
CA SER A 174 -9.29 -16.66 -7.39
C SER A 174 -9.24 -15.25 -6.85
N GLU A 175 -9.46 -15.08 -5.53
CA GLU A 175 -9.59 -13.78 -4.89
C GLU A 175 -8.25 -13.22 -4.42
N PHE A 176 -7.28 -14.08 -4.11
CA PHE A 176 -6.00 -13.63 -3.52
C PHE A 176 -4.82 -14.56 -3.79
N THR A 177 -3.62 -13.98 -3.62
CA THR A 177 -2.36 -14.71 -3.44
C THR A 177 -1.74 -14.28 -2.11
N LEU A 178 -1.37 -15.26 -1.28
CA LEU A 178 -0.62 -15.08 -0.05
C LEU A 178 0.74 -15.80 -0.17
N CYS A 179 1.83 -15.04 -0.04
CA CYS A 179 3.17 -15.55 0.17
C CYS A 179 3.55 -15.31 1.62
N ALA A 180 4.04 -16.31 2.34
CA ALA A 180 4.41 -16.17 3.75
C ALA A 180 5.73 -16.89 4.05
N ALA A 181 6.54 -16.25 4.90
CA ALA A 181 7.81 -16.78 5.41
C ALA A 181 7.69 -17.07 6.91
N PHE A 182 8.15 -18.23 7.29
CA PHE A 182 8.08 -18.76 8.64
C PHE A 182 9.48 -19.12 9.17
N SER A 183 9.57 -19.29 10.49
CA SER A 183 10.72 -19.93 11.11
C SER A 183 10.97 -21.31 10.46
N PRO A 184 12.24 -21.73 10.28
CA PRO A 184 12.58 -23.06 9.75
C PRO A 184 12.04 -24.21 10.60
N LEU A 185 11.65 -23.93 11.85
CA LEU A 185 11.09 -24.95 12.76
C LEU A 185 9.61 -25.23 12.50
N ILE A 186 8.91 -24.36 11.76
CA ILE A 186 7.49 -24.51 11.46
C ILE A 186 7.30 -25.57 10.37
N GLN A 187 6.53 -26.59 10.67
CA GLN A 187 6.20 -27.64 9.73
C GLN A 187 5.02 -27.24 8.83
N ARG A 188 4.86 -27.93 7.71
CA ARG A 188 3.81 -27.62 6.71
C ARG A 188 2.38 -27.50 7.29
N PRO A 189 1.87 -28.39 8.15
CA PRO A 189 0.53 -28.27 8.73
C PRO A 189 0.37 -26.98 9.53
N GLU A 190 1.33 -26.67 10.37
CA GLU A 190 1.35 -25.46 11.19
C GLU A 190 1.48 -24.18 10.32
N ALA A 191 2.31 -24.21 9.28
CA ALA A 191 2.44 -23.10 8.33
C ALA A 191 1.10 -22.81 7.62
N VAL A 192 0.32 -23.84 7.28
CA VAL A 192 -1.02 -23.68 6.69
C VAL A 192 -2.00 -23.08 7.69
N ASP A 193 -1.96 -23.49 8.96
CA ASP A 193 -2.78 -22.93 10.02
C ASP A 193 -2.45 -21.43 10.26
N LEU A 194 -1.17 -21.12 10.40
CA LEU A 194 -0.71 -19.73 10.52
C LEU A 194 -1.10 -18.88 9.31
N ALA A 195 -0.98 -19.41 8.09
CA ALA A 195 -1.43 -18.71 6.87
C ALA A 195 -2.94 -18.44 6.88
N ASN A 196 -3.77 -19.37 7.40
CA ASN A 196 -5.21 -19.14 7.61
C ASN A 196 -5.47 -18.01 8.63
N ARG A 197 -4.71 -17.97 9.72
CA ARG A 197 -4.82 -16.91 10.73
C ARG A 197 -4.44 -15.54 10.15
N VAL A 198 -3.34 -15.48 9.36
CA VAL A 198 -2.96 -14.26 8.61
C VAL A 198 -4.10 -13.81 7.70
N LYS A 199 -4.67 -14.71 6.91
CA LYS A 199 -5.80 -14.41 6.01
C LYS A 199 -7.02 -13.87 6.79
N ASN A 200 -7.35 -14.46 7.93
CA ASN A 200 -8.48 -14.02 8.76
C ASN A 200 -8.21 -12.64 9.38
N TRP A 201 -6.99 -12.37 9.84
CA TRP A 201 -6.58 -11.07 10.32
C TRP A 201 -6.67 -10.01 9.22
N LEU A 202 -6.15 -10.30 8.02
CA LEU A 202 -6.23 -9.41 6.87
C LEU A 202 -7.68 -9.08 6.48
N LYS A 203 -8.60 -10.04 6.64
CA LYS A 203 -10.02 -9.83 6.38
C LYS A 203 -10.67 -8.95 7.44
N ALA A 204 -10.27 -9.08 8.70
CA ALA A 204 -10.74 -8.22 9.79
C ALA A 204 -10.24 -6.77 9.63
N GLU A 205 -8.98 -6.60 9.17
CA GLU A 205 -8.35 -5.30 8.97
C GLU A 205 -8.52 -4.76 7.53
N GLU A 206 -9.39 -5.37 6.72
CA GLU A 206 -9.51 -5.07 5.28
C GLU A 206 -9.77 -3.59 5.00
N GLN A 207 -10.62 -2.94 5.80
CA GLN A 207 -10.93 -1.50 5.66
C GLN A 207 -9.73 -0.59 5.98
N ASN A 208 -8.83 -1.03 6.85
CA ASN A 208 -7.65 -0.26 7.24
C ASN A 208 -6.49 -0.46 6.25
N LEU A 209 -6.40 -1.65 5.64
CA LEU A 209 -5.29 -2.03 4.76
C LEU A 209 -5.54 -1.70 3.29
N PHE A 210 -6.80 -1.78 2.82
CA PHE A 210 -7.14 -1.67 1.40
C PHE A 210 -8.14 -0.55 1.13
N ILE A 211 -8.10 -0.06 -0.10
CA ILE A 211 -9.08 0.87 -0.65
C ILE A 211 -10.18 0.02 -1.28
N LEU A 212 -11.31 -0.19 -0.57
CA LEU A 212 -12.35 -1.13 -0.96
C LEU A 212 -13.42 -0.50 -1.86
N SER A 213 -13.83 0.72 -1.54
CA SER A 213 -14.89 1.43 -2.26
C SER A 213 -14.68 2.93 -2.21
N SER A 214 -15.22 3.64 -3.20
CA SER A 214 -15.40 5.09 -3.14
C SER A 214 -16.62 5.45 -2.31
N PRO A 215 -16.60 6.50 -1.49
CA PRO A 215 -17.81 7.05 -0.94
C PRO A 215 -18.72 7.51 -2.09
N VAL A 216 -20.01 7.26 -1.94
CA VAL A 216 -21.00 7.80 -2.87
C VAL A 216 -21.08 9.30 -2.58
N TRP A 217 -20.80 10.13 -3.57
CA TRP A 217 -21.05 11.57 -3.47
C TRP A 217 -22.57 11.75 -3.32
N ALA A 218 -22.99 12.38 -2.24
CA ALA A 218 -24.37 12.85 -2.11
C ALA A 218 -24.62 13.82 -3.30
N LYS A 219 -25.66 13.50 -4.08
CA LYS A 219 -26.12 14.38 -5.18
C LYS A 219 -26.71 15.67 -4.63
#